data_c7f49c7c66092be78f909c1ac01c988e
#
_entry.id   c7f49c7c66092be78f909c1ac01c988e
#
_cell.length_a   1.000
_cell.length_b   1.000
_cell.length_c   1.000
_cell.angle_alpha   90.00
_cell.angle_beta   90.00
_cell.angle_gamma   90.00
#
_symmetry.space_group_name_H-M   'P 1'
#
loop_
_entity.id
_entity.type
_entity.pdbx_description
1 polymer ?
#
loop_
_entity_poly.entity_id
_entity_poly.type
_entity_poly.pdbx_seq_one_letter_code
_entity_poly.pdbx_strand_id
1 'polypeptide(L)'
;LTHCMRWLGLAKRAVDIAADYAAHRTGFGIKLIDRESIQMKLGQAAMDIEIGRVMVMRAAWRIEQGSKARQDISIAKIHVSQLLNRVTSDAIQICGARGYSTDTVLEWIYRYGRQALLVDGATEVHQMVISRFLQQTDHDFWGWGVGHD
;
A
#
# COMPACT_ATOMS: atom_id res chain seq x y z
N LEU A 1 -1.99 -8.33 -10.34
CA LEU A 1 -1.96 -8.71 -8.92
C LEU A 1 -0.54 -8.82 -8.35
N THR A 2 0.40 -9.42 -9.10
CA THR A 2 1.83 -9.58 -8.70
C THR A 2 2.50 -8.27 -8.31
N HIS A 3 2.24 -7.18 -9.02
CA HIS A 3 2.75 -5.84 -8.65
C HIS A 3 2.27 -5.40 -7.26
N CYS A 4 0.99 -5.64 -6.92
CA CYS A 4 0.46 -5.32 -5.60
C CYS A 4 1.20 -6.08 -4.48
N MET A 5 1.50 -7.36 -4.70
CA MET A 5 2.28 -8.17 -3.74
C MET A 5 3.68 -7.59 -3.53
N ARG A 6 4.37 -7.21 -4.62
CA ARG A 6 5.70 -6.58 -4.55
C ARG A 6 5.65 -5.25 -3.83
N TRP A 7 4.67 -4.40 -4.12
CA TRP A 7 4.52 -3.09 -3.50
C TRP A 7 4.20 -3.19 -2.00
N LEU A 8 3.39 -4.17 -1.59
CA LEU A 8 3.17 -4.46 -0.17
C LEU A 8 4.47 -4.86 0.54
N GLY A 9 5.30 -5.69 -0.09
CA GLY A 9 6.60 -6.05 0.44
C GLY A 9 7.54 -4.86 0.60
N LEU A 10 7.55 -3.92 -0.37
CA LEU A 10 8.32 -2.68 -0.29
C LEU A 10 7.79 -1.74 0.79
N ALA A 11 6.46 -1.60 0.91
CA ALA A 11 5.86 -0.79 1.96
C ALA A 11 6.20 -1.34 3.36
N LYS A 12 6.07 -2.66 3.56
CA LYS A 12 6.49 -3.31 4.81
C LYS A 12 7.96 -3.03 5.12
N ARG A 13 8.87 -3.19 4.15
CA ARG A 13 10.28 -2.90 4.35
C ARG A 13 10.54 -1.45 4.73
N ALA A 14 9.81 -0.50 4.14
CA ALA A 14 9.93 0.91 4.51
C ALA A 14 9.51 1.16 5.97
N VAL A 15 8.43 0.52 6.42
CA VAL A 15 7.98 0.58 7.83
C VAL A 15 9.01 -0.04 8.77
N ASP A 16 9.54 -1.22 8.43
CA ASP A 16 10.55 -1.90 9.25
C ASP A 16 11.79 -1.00 9.47
N ILE A 17 12.28 -0.35 8.41
CA ILE A 17 13.43 0.58 8.49
C ILE A 17 13.08 1.79 9.36
N ALA A 18 11.90 2.39 9.18
CA ALA A 18 11.49 3.56 9.94
C ALA A 18 11.28 3.24 11.43
N ALA A 19 10.68 2.09 11.74
CA ALA A 19 10.44 1.64 13.11
C ALA A 19 11.77 1.34 13.83
N ASP A 20 12.68 0.64 13.17
CA ASP A 20 14.03 0.37 13.72
C ASP A 20 14.79 1.68 13.99
N TYR A 21 14.81 2.59 13.02
CA TYR A 21 15.43 3.90 13.19
C TYR A 21 14.82 4.67 14.36
N ALA A 22 13.49 4.72 14.45
CA ALA A 22 12.79 5.44 15.51
C ALA A 22 13.04 4.84 16.91
N ALA A 23 13.22 3.52 17.01
CA ALA A 23 13.54 2.84 18.26
C ALA A 23 14.94 3.17 18.80
N HIS A 24 15.88 3.50 17.92
CA HIS A 24 17.27 3.77 18.29
C HIS A 24 17.63 5.26 18.32
N ARG A 25 16.94 6.09 17.55
CA ARG A 25 17.24 7.53 17.45
C ARG A 25 16.62 8.32 18.59
N THR A 26 17.45 9.05 19.32
CA THR A 26 17.03 10.06 20.32
C THR A 26 17.08 11.46 19.71
N GLY A 27 16.04 12.23 19.90
CA GLY A 27 15.96 13.63 19.52
C GLY A 27 15.23 14.44 20.58
N PHE A 28 15.78 15.58 20.99
CA PHE A 28 15.21 16.43 22.05
C PHE A 28 14.91 15.66 23.35
N GLY A 29 15.85 14.81 23.77
CA GLY A 29 15.81 14.12 25.07
C GLY A 29 14.98 12.83 25.13
N ILE A 30 14.23 12.46 24.09
CA ILE A 30 13.43 11.23 24.06
C ILE A 30 13.67 10.45 22.76
N LYS A 31 13.40 9.15 22.77
CA LYS A 31 13.44 8.34 21.55
C LYS A 31 12.33 8.75 20.59
N LEU A 32 12.61 8.67 19.28
CA LEU A 32 11.60 9.03 18.29
C LEU A 32 10.36 8.12 18.38
N ILE A 33 10.53 6.84 18.67
CA ILE A 33 9.43 5.88 18.80
C ILE A 33 8.44 6.25 19.92
N ASP A 34 8.88 7.01 20.92
CA ASP A 34 8.04 7.44 22.05
C ASP A 34 7.23 8.70 21.73
N ARG A 35 7.39 9.26 20.53
CA ARG A 35 6.60 10.41 20.08
C ARG A 35 5.28 9.95 19.47
N GLU A 36 4.18 10.52 19.93
CA GLU A 36 2.83 10.21 19.46
C GLU A 36 2.70 10.32 17.93
N SER A 37 3.23 11.38 17.33
CA SER A 37 3.19 11.59 15.89
C SER A 37 3.89 10.48 15.09
N ILE A 38 4.95 9.88 15.62
CA ILE A 38 5.66 8.74 15.03
C ILE A 38 4.83 7.46 15.20
N GLN A 39 4.28 7.24 16.39
CA GLN A 39 3.44 6.07 16.69
C GLN A 39 2.20 6.05 15.78
N MET A 40 1.54 7.20 15.60
CA MET A 40 0.38 7.33 14.71
C MET A 40 0.74 6.98 13.25
N LYS A 41 1.87 7.48 12.74
CA LYS A 41 2.32 7.16 11.37
C LYS A 41 2.63 5.67 11.20
N LEU A 42 3.35 5.07 12.12
CA LEU A 42 3.70 3.65 12.08
C LEU A 42 2.46 2.77 12.23
N GLY A 43 1.55 3.11 13.14
CA GLY A 43 0.29 2.40 13.34
C GLY A 43 -0.62 2.46 12.10
N GLN A 44 -0.76 3.65 11.49
CA GLN A 44 -1.52 3.80 10.25
C GLN A 44 -0.90 2.98 9.11
N ALA A 45 0.42 3.03 8.97
CA ALA A 45 1.11 2.27 7.92
C ALA A 45 0.93 0.76 8.08
N ALA A 46 1.03 0.24 9.32
CA ALA A 46 0.81 -1.17 9.60
C ALA A 46 -0.62 -1.61 9.27
N MET A 47 -1.61 -0.83 9.68
CA MET A 47 -3.02 -1.09 9.39
C MET A 47 -3.28 -1.11 7.87
N ASP A 48 -2.78 -0.13 7.13
CA ASP A 48 -3.00 -0.04 5.67
C ASP A 48 -2.33 -1.19 4.91
N ILE A 49 -1.16 -1.66 5.38
CA ILE A 49 -0.49 -2.83 4.80
C ILE A 49 -1.34 -4.08 5.01
N GLU A 50 -1.90 -4.29 6.21
CA GLU A 50 -2.78 -5.44 6.46
C GLU A 50 -4.07 -5.38 5.63
N ILE A 51 -4.69 -4.21 5.49
CA ILE A 51 -5.84 -4.02 4.61
C ILE A 51 -5.46 -4.38 3.16
N GLY A 52 -4.33 -3.88 2.68
CA GLY A 52 -3.82 -4.19 1.34
C GLY A 52 -3.57 -5.69 1.12
N ARG A 53 -3.03 -6.39 2.15
CA ARG A 53 -2.85 -7.86 2.11
C ARG A 53 -4.18 -8.59 1.96
N VAL A 54 -5.18 -8.23 2.76
CA VAL A 54 -6.52 -8.83 2.68
C VAL A 54 -7.14 -8.61 1.29
N MET A 55 -7.02 -7.42 0.72
CA MET A 55 -7.51 -7.12 -0.64
C MET A 55 -6.84 -7.99 -1.70
N VAL A 56 -5.51 -8.15 -1.62
CA VAL A 56 -4.75 -9.00 -2.56
C VAL A 56 -5.15 -10.46 -2.40
N MET A 57 -5.29 -10.96 -1.18
CA MET A 57 -5.71 -12.33 -0.90
C MET A 57 -7.14 -12.58 -1.41
N ARG A 58 -8.06 -11.65 -1.22
CA ARG A 58 -9.42 -11.75 -1.76
C ARG A 58 -9.41 -11.84 -3.29
N ALA A 59 -8.66 -10.98 -3.96
CA ALA A 59 -8.54 -11.03 -5.41
C ALA A 59 -7.94 -12.36 -5.90
N ALA A 60 -6.92 -12.88 -5.22
CA ALA A 60 -6.32 -14.17 -5.54
C ALA A 60 -7.29 -15.33 -5.35
N TRP A 61 -8.03 -15.33 -4.24
CA TRP A 61 -9.07 -16.33 -3.98
C TRP A 61 -10.17 -16.32 -5.05
N ARG A 62 -10.65 -15.15 -5.45
CA ARG A 62 -11.66 -15.05 -6.53
C ARG A 62 -11.16 -15.59 -7.85
N ILE A 63 -9.89 -15.34 -8.19
CA ILE A 63 -9.25 -15.91 -9.39
C ILE A 63 -9.22 -17.44 -9.29
N GLU A 64 -8.86 -17.98 -8.13
CA GLU A 64 -8.84 -19.45 -7.90
C GLU A 64 -10.23 -20.06 -8.07
N GLN A 65 -11.30 -19.31 -7.73
CA GLN A 65 -12.69 -19.73 -7.94
C GLN A 65 -13.18 -19.54 -9.41
N GLY A 66 -12.30 -19.14 -10.33
CA GLY A 66 -12.64 -18.99 -11.76
C GLY A 66 -13.11 -17.61 -12.19
N SER A 67 -13.19 -16.63 -11.27
CA SER A 67 -13.52 -15.24 -11.61
C SER A 67 -12.32 -14.53 -12.24
N LYS A 68 -12.57 -13.56 -13.13
CA LYS A 68 -11.53 -12.63 -13.60
C LYS A 68 -11.09 -11.63 -12.53
N ALA A 69 -11.86 -11.46 -11.46
CA ALA A 69 -11.62 -10.60 -10.30
C ALA A 69 -11.21 -9.16 -10.67
N ARG A 70 -11.70 -8.61 -11.78
CA ARG A 70 -11.29 -7.29 -12.28
C ARG A 70 -11.57 -6.15 -11.31
N GLN A 71 -12.73 -6.21 -10.63
CA GLN A 71 -13.11 -5.25 -9.59
C GLN A 71 -12.11 -5.30 -8.42
N ASP A 72 -11.90 -6.51 -7.87
CA ASP A 72 -11.01 -6.71 -6.72
C ASP A 72 -9.57 -6.32 -7.02
N ILE A 73 -9.08 -6.68 -8.22
CA ILE A 73 -7.74 -6.28 -8.69
C ILE A 73 -7.63 -4.77 -8.79
N SER A 74 -8.66 -4.08 -9.32
CA SER A 74 -8.65 -2.63 -9.46
C SER A 74 -8.65 -1.93 -8.10
N ILE A 75 -9.46 -2.40 -7.15
CA ILE A 75 -9.50 -1.88 -5.78
C ILE A 75 -8.15 -2.08 -5.09
N ALA A 76 -7.61 -3.31 -5.14
CA ALA A 76 -6.32 -3.62 -4.54
C ALA A 76 -5.19 -2.78 -5.15
N LYS A 77 -5.18 -2.60 -6.48
CA LYS A 77 -4.15 -1.83 -7.17
C LYS A 77 -4.14 -0.36 -6.74
N ILE A 78 -5.29 0.28 -6.66
CA ILE A 78 -5.40 1.67 -6.22
C ILE A 78 -4.90 1.79 -4.78
N HIS A 79 -5.46 0.99 -3.88
CA HIS A 79 -5.10 1.05 -2.46
C HIS A 79 -3.61 0.83 -2.24
N VAL A 80 -3.05 -0.26 -2.79
CA VAL A 80 -1.64 -0.63 -2.56
C VAL A 80 -0.67 0.35 -3.19
N SER A 81 -0.97 0.90 -4.37
CA SER A 81 -0.10 1.92 -4.99
C SER A 81 -0.08 3.23 -4.22
N GLN A 82 -1.22 3.66 -3.69
CA GLN A 82 -1.33 4.87 -2.87
C GLN A 82 -0.65 4.67 -1.50
N LEU A 83 -0.89 3.53 -0.85
CA LEU A 83 -0.27 3.23 0.43
C LEU A 83 1.26 3.17 0.33
N LEU A 84 1.84 2.55 -0.72
CA LEU A 84 3.29 2.50 -0.92
C LEU A 84 3.89 3.90 -0.95
N ASN A 85 3.29 4.82 -1.71
CA ASN A 85 3.78 6.19 -1.82
C ASN A 85 3.71 6.93 -0.47
N ARG A 86 2.58 6.85 0.23
CA ARG A 86 2.39 7.48 1.54
C ARG A 86 3.34 6.90 2.59
N VAL A 87 3.38 5.58 2.73
CA VAL A 87 4.20 4.88 3.71
C VAL A 87 5.69 5.18 3.51
N THR A 88 6.16 5.17 2.26
CA THR A 88 7.57 5.46 1.98
C THR A 88 7.91 6.93 2.27
N SER A 89 7.01 7.86 1.94
CA SER A 89 7.17 9.28 2.28
C SER A 89 7.27 9.47 3.80
N ASP A 90 6.38 8.82 4.57
CA ASP A 90 6.41 8.87 6.03
C ASP A 90 7.68 8.22 6.62
N ALA A 91 8.12 7.11 6.05
CA ALA A 91 9.37 6.46 6.47
C ALA A 91 10.59 7.36 6.25
N ILE A 92 10.68 8.04 5.10
CA ILE A 92 11.73 9.03 4.84
C ILE A 92 11.65 10.17 5.87
N GLN A 93 10.45 10.68 6.13
CA GLN A 93 10.26 11.77 7.09
C GLN A 93 10.67 11.36 8.50
N ILE A 94 10.39 10.13 8.94
CA ILE A 94 10.82 9.59 10.23
C ILE A 94 12.35 9.48 10.32
N CYS A 95 12.99 8.98 9.26
CA CYS A 95 14.44 8.79 9.19
C CYS A 95 15.21 10.11 8.91
N GLY A 96 14.51 11.18 8.51
CA GLY A 96 15.13 12.47 8.20
C GLY A 96 16.15 12.38 7.07
N ALA A 97 17.27 13.08 7.20
CA ALA A 97 18.32 13.11 6.18
C ALA A 97 18.83 11.72 5.78
N ARG A 98 18.90 10.79 6.74
CA ARG A 98 19.31 9.41 6.48
C ARG A 98 18.32 8.66 5.59
N GLY A 99 17.02 8.94 5.71
CA GLY A 99 15.99 8.35 4.85
C GLY A 99 16.02 8.91 3.42
N TYR A 100 16.47 10.15 3.28
CA TYR A 100 16.60 10.83 1.99
C TYR A 100 17.89 10.48 1.25
N SER A 101 18.94 10.11 1.98
CA SER A 101 20.24 9.72 1.43
C SER A 101 20.23 8.26 0.94
N THR A 102 21.31 7.85 0.27
CA THR A 102 21.56 6.47 -0.15
C THR A 102 22.01 5.54 0.98
N ASP A 103 22.07 6.03 2.22
CA ASP A 103 22.40 5.21 3.41
C ASP A 103 21.32 4.17 3.70
N THR A 104 20.12 4.40 3.20
CA THR A 104 19.01 3.45 3.26
C THR A 104 18.41 3.23 1.87
N VAL A 105 17.64 2.18 1.72
CA VAL A 105 16.93 1.90 0.46
C VAL A 105 15.66 2.76 0.29
N LEU A 106 15.31 3.61 1.25
CA LEU A 106 14.06 4.37 1.26
C LEU A 106 13.93 5.33 0.08
N GLU A 107 15.02 6.04 -0.29
CA GLU A 107 15.01 6.95 -1.44
C GLU A 107 14.71 6.21 -2.75
N TRP A 108 15.27 5.00 -2.89
CA TRP A 108 14.99 4.16 -4.03
C TRP A 108 13.53 3.66 -4.04
N ILE A 109 13.03 3.20 -2.89
CA ILE A 109 11.62 2.75 -2.76
C ILE A 109 10.68 3.91 -3.10
N TYR A 110 10.99 5.14 -2.67
CA TYR A 110 10.20 6.32 -2.96
C TYR A 110 10.11 6.61 -4.46
N ARG A 111 11.25 6.66 -5.15
CA ARG A 111 11.30 6.88 -6.60
C ARG A 111 10.62 5.74 -7.37
N TYR A 112 10.90 4.49 -6.97
CA TYR A 112 10.25 3.32 -7.55
C TYR A 112 8.75 3.30 -7.26
N GLY A 113 8.34 3.63 -6.06
CA GLY A 113 6.94 3.65 -5.62
C GLY A 113 6.08 4.65 -6.39
N ARG A 114 6.67 5.76 -6.86
CA ARG A 114 5.92 6.76 -7.63
C ARG A 114 5.34 6.19 -8.93
N GLN A 115 6.05 5.27 -9.60
CA GLN A 115 5.54 4.62 -10.80
C GLN A 115 4.32 3.73 -10.54
N ALA A 116 4.14 3.22 -9.32
CA ALA A 116 3.03 2.34 -8.98
C ALA A 116 1.64 2.98 -9.27
N LEU A 117 1.56 4.30 -9.25
CA LEU A 117 0.34 5.04 -9.60
C LEU A 117 0.08 5.10 -11.11
N LEU A 118 1.07 4.77 -11.94
CA LEU A 118 1.05 4.97 -13.40
C LEU A 118 1.02 3.67 -14.19
N VAL A 119 1.81 2.66 -13.76
CA VAL A 119 1.99 1.41 -14.50
C VAL A 119 0.79 0.47 -14.35
N ASP A 120 0.61 -0.41 -15.34
CA ASP A 120 -0.48 -1.40 -15.41
C ASP A 120 -1.88 -0.79 -15.27
N GLY A 121 -2.06 0.37 -15.84
CA GLY A 121 -3.23 1.21 -15.71
C GLY A 121 -3.05 2.26 -14.59
N ALA A 122 -3.15 3.52 -14.96
CA ALA A 122 -3.13 4.61 -14.00
C ALA A 122 -4.28 4.50 -12.99
N THR A 123 -4.14 5.16 -11.85
CA THR A 123 -5.16 5.17 -10.79
C THR A 123 -6.55 5.50 -11.33
N GLU A 124 -6.64 6.49 -12.22
CA GLU A 124 -7.88 6.95 -12.84
C GLU A 124 -8.53 5.87 -13.72
N VAL A 125 -7.72 5.08 -14.44
CA VAL A 125 -8.21 3.96 -15.25
C VAL A 125 -8.87 2.90 -14.36
N HIS A 126 -8.28 2.55 -13.24
CA HIS A 126 -8.86 1.61 -12.29
C HIS A 126 -10.10 2.17 -11.60
N GLN A 127 -10.14 3.48 -11.30
CA GLN A 127 -11.35 4.14 -10.78
C GLN A 127 -12.51 4.06 -11.79
N MET A 128 -12.23 4.27 -13.08
CA MET A 128 -13.23 4.09 -14.14
C MET A 128 -13.74 2.64 -14.21
N VAL A 129 -12.86 1.66 -14.06
CA VAL A 129 -13.25 0.23 -14.02
C VAL A 129 -14.19 -0.02 -12.86
N ILE A 130 -13.84 0.42 -11.65
CA ILE A 130 -14.68 0.27 -10.45
C ILE A 130 -16.04 0.94 -10.64
N SER A 131 -16.07 2.18 -11.17
CA SER A 131 -17.31 2.91 -11.43
C SER A 131 -18.21 2.18 -12.43
N ARG A 132 -17.63 1.54 -13.46
CA ARG A 132 -18.42 0.75 -14.42
C ARG A 132 -19.07 -0.47 -13.78
N PHE A 133 -18.35 -1.20 -12.92
CA PHE A 133 -18.93 -2.32 -12.17
C PHE A 133 -20.04 -1.86 -11.22
N LEU A 134 -19.88 -0.71 -10.56
CA LEU A 134 -20.91 -0.16 -9.68
C LEU A 134 -22.21 0.19 -10.43
N GLN A 135 -22.13 0.55 -11.72
CA GLN A 135 -23.27 0.93 -12.55
C GLN A 135 -23.96 -0.26 -13.24
N GLN A 136 -23.37 -1.46 -13.21
CA GLN A 136 -23.97 -2.66 -13.80
C GLN A 136 -25.10 -3.19 -12.92
N THR A 137 -26.30 -3.30 -13.47
CA THR A 137 -27.50 -3.73 -12.72
C THR A 137 -27.54 -5.23 -12.44
N ASP A 138 -26.83 -6.02 -13.21
CA ASP A 138 -26.67 -7.47 -13.11
C ASP A 138 -25.45 -7.91 -12.28
N HIS A 139 -24.67 -6.95 -11.80
CA HIS A 139 -23.46 -7.17 -11.00
C HIS A 139 -23.69 -6.80 -9.54
N ASP A 140 -23.52 -7.77 -8.62
CA ASP A 140 -23.53 -7.49 -7.18
C ASP A 140 -22.18 -6.92 -6.73
N PHE A 141 -22.02 -5.61 -6.84
CA PHE A 141 -20.81 -4.91 -6.48
C PHE A 141 -20.39 -5.15 -5.02
N TRP A 142 -21.36 -5.24 -4.12
CA TRP A 142 -21.12 -5.38 -2.68
C TRP A 142 -21.07 -6.84 -2.22
N GLY A 143 -21.40 -7.77 -3.09
CA GLY A 143 -21.44 -9.19 -2.78
C GLY A 143 -20.07 -9.77 -2.46
N TRP A 144 -20.05 -10.68 -1.47
CA TRP A 144 -18.84 -11.46 -1.13
C TRP A 144 -18.84 -12.83 -1.81
N GLY A 145 -19.90 -13.16 -2.53
CA GLY A 145 -20.06 -14.42 -3.24
C GLY A 145 -19.10 -14.56 -4.44
N VAL A 146 -18.99 -15.80 -4.94
CA VAL A 146 -18.32 -16.10 -6.21
C VAL A 146 -19.29 -15.72 -7.33
N GLY A 147 -19.35 -14.43 -7.68
CA GLY A 147 -20.07 -14.00 -8.88
C GLY A 147 -19.28 -14.41 -10.11
N HIS A 148 -19.95 -14.94 -11.12
CA HIS A 148 -19.37 -15.13 -12.45
C HIS A 148 -19.33 -13.76 -13.13
N ASP A 149 -18.15 -13.20 -13.27
CA ASP A 149 -17.88 -11.97 -14.05
C ASP A 149 -17.83 -12.27 -15.55
#